data_53a4c08f5031ac034dc5ec90f0e252d0
#
_entry.id   53a4c08f5031ac034dc5ec90f0e252d0
#
_cell.length_a   1.000
_cell.length_b   1.000
_cell.length_c   1.000
_cell.angle_alpha   90.00
_cell.angle_beta   90.00
_cell.angle_gamma   90.00
#
_symmetry.space_group_name_H-M   'P 1'
#
loop_
_entity.id
_entity.type
_entity.pdbx_description
1 polymer ?
#
loop_
_entity_poly.entity_id
_entity_poly.type
_entity_poly.pdbx_seq_one_letter_code
_entity_poly.pdbx_strand_id
1 'polypeptide(L)'
;MNIKAYESFQKCYQDLPFNIQKKVDKQIVLLSDNFQHPSLHTKKMKGAPGIWEARIDISYRLTFEIIGDTIFLRVVGNHDEVLKNP
;
A
#
# COMPACT_ATOMS: atom_id res chain seq x y z
N MET A 1 4.25 7.98 11.39
CA MET A 1 4.30 6.55 11.76
C MET A 1 5.48 5.88 11.08
N ASN A 2 6.01 4.84 11.71
CA ASN A 2 7.08 4.04 11.11
C ASN A 2 6.54 3.20 9.97
N ILE A 3 7.37 2.94 8.96
CA ILE A 3 7.00 2.08 7.82
C ILE A 3 7.94 0.88 7.79
N LYS A 4 7.37 -0.30 7.68
CA LYS A 4 8.08 -1.55 7.40
C LYS A 4 7.40 -2.25 6.26
N ALA A 5 8.12 -3.10 5.56
CA ALA A 5 7.59 -3.84 4.42
C ALA A 5 7.85 -5.32 4.60
N TYR A 6 6.79 -6.12 4.44
CA TYR A 6 6.94 -7.57 4.37
C TYR A 6 7.68 -7.96 3.09
N GLU A 7 8.25 -9.14 3.08
CA GLU A 7 8.93 -9.67 1.90
C GLU A 7 8.00 -9.71 0.69
N SER A 8 6.73 -10.04 0.89
CA SER A 8 5.72 -10.03 -0.17
C SER A 8 5.61 -8.68 -0.86
N PHE A 9 5.66 -7.58 -0.09
CA PHE A 9 5.63 -6.25 -0.66
C PHE A 9 6.90 -5.98 -1.47
N GLN A 10 8.06 -6.32 -0.91
CA GLN A 10 9.33 -6.08 -1.56
C GLN A 10 9.41 -6.78 -2.92
N LYS A 11 8.93 -8.02 -3.00
CA LYS A 11 8.89 -8.77 -4.25
C LYS A 11 7.96 -8.13 -5.28
N CYS A 12 6.75 -7.74 -4.86
CA CYS A 12 5.81 -7.07 -5.74
C CYS A 12 6.38 -5.74 -6.26
N TYR A 13 7.00 -4.98 -5.38
CA TYR A 13 7.58 -3.68 -5.72
C TYR A 13 8.67 -3.82 -6.78
N GLN A 14 9.55 -4.81 -6.63
CA GLN A 14 10.65 -5.04 -7.57
C GLN A 14 10.15 -5.33 -9.00
N ASP A 15 8.97 -5.93 -9.13
CA ASP A 15 8.40 -6.28 -10.41
C ASP A 15 7.63 -5.13 -11.09
N LEU A 16 7.46 -4.01 -10.40
CA LEU A 16 6.74 -2.87 -10.96
C LEU A 16 7.58 -2.11 -11.99
N PRO A 17 6.93 -1.51 -13.02
CA PRO A 17 7.62 -0.56 -13.89
C PRO A 17 8.22 0.59 -13.07
N PHE A 18 9.34 1.12 -13.53
CA PHE A 18 10.05 2.15 -12.78
C PHE A 18 9.20 3.39 -12.49
N ASN A 19 8.40 3.83 -13.46
CA ASN A 19 7.51 4.99 -13.26
C ASN A 19 6.46 4.74 -12.19
N ILE A 20 6.01 3.49 -12.02
CA ILE A 20 5.06 3.12 -10.98
C ILE A 20 5.76 3.05 -9.63
N GLN A 21 6.97 2.53 -9.57
CA GLN A 21 7.77 2.51 -8.35
C GLN A 21 7.92 3.92 -7.77
N LYS A 22 8.16 4.92 -8.62
CA LYS A 22 8.26 6.31 -8.18
C LYS A 22 6.96 6.83 -7.57
N LYS A 23 5.82 6.45 -8.15
CA LYS A 23 4.51 6.80 -7.59
C LYS A 23 4.29 6.13 -6.25
N VAL A 24 4.70 4.87 -6.11
CA VAL A 24 4.62 4.13 -4.85
C VAL A 24 5.45 4.82 -3.78
N ASP A 25 6.68 5.19 -4.11
CA ASP A 25 7.59 5.88 -3.17
C ASP A 25 6.96 7.16 -2.63
N LYS A 26 6.37 7.96 -3.50
CA LYS A 26 5.69 9.19 -3.13
C LYS A 26 4.52 8.92 -2.17
N GLN A 27 3.71 7.92 -2.48
CA GLN A 27 2.55 7.59 -1.65
C GLN A 27 2.98 7.02 -0.29
N ILE A 28 4.09 6.28 -0.22
CA ILE A 28 4.63 5.78 1.04
C ILE A 28 5.05 6.93 1.95
N VAL A 29 5.65 7.98 1.41
CA VAL A 29 6.01 9.18 2.18
C VAL A 29 4.76 9.82 2.78
N LEU A 30 3.71 9.99 1.97
CA LEU A 30 2.44 10.53 2.46
C LEU A 30 1.83 9.62 3.53
N LEU A 31 1.89 8.32 3.32
CA LEU A 31 1.34 7.33 4.24
C LEU A 31 2.02 7.41 5.62
N SER A 32 3.36 7.56 5.63
CA SER A 32 4.10 7.68 6.89
C SER A 32 3.80 8.98 7.63
N ASP A 33 3.51 10.04 6.90
CA ASP A 33 3.20 11.35 7.47
C ASP A 33 1.76 11.41 7.99
N ASN A 34 0.81 10.96 7.16
CA ASN A 34 -0.60 10.93 7.53
C ASN A 34 -1.32 9.89 6.66
N PHE A 35 -1.57 8.70 7.22
CA PHE A 35 -2.20 7.62 6.45
C PHE A 35 -3.63 7.94 6.00
N GLN A 36 -4.22 9.02 6.52
CA GLN A 36 -5.54 9.48 6.10
C GLN A 36 -5.48 10.64 5.11
N HIS A 37 -4.30 10.95 4.57
CA HIS A 37 -4.15 12.00 3.57
C HIS A 37 -5.11 11.76 2.41
N PRO A 38 -5.87 12.79 1.96
CA PRO A 38 -6.92 12.59 0.94
C PRO A 38 -6.46 11.93 -0.35
N SER A 39 -5.24 12.19 -0.82
CA SER A 39 -4.74 11.61 -2.07
C SER A 39 -4.54 10.11 -2.00
N LEU A 40 -4.45 9.54 -0.80
CA LEU A 40 -4.26 8.10 -0.60
C LEU A 40 -5.55 7.30 -0.73
N HIS A 41 -6.70 7.93 -0.52
CA HIS A 41 -8.00 7.25 -0.52
C HIS A 41 -7.98 5.97 0.31
N THR A 42 -7.38 6.03 1.52
CA THR A 42 -7.27 4.84 2.37
C THR A 42 -8.65 4.36 2.83
N LYS A 43 -8.81 3.06 2.85
CA LYS A 43 -10.02 2.43 3.37
C LYS A 43 -9.71 1.04 3.88
N LYS A 44 -10.52 0.58 4.84
CA LYS A 44 -10.45 -0.81 5.31
C LYS A 44 -11.02 -1.71 4.23
N MET A 45 -10.37 -2.85 3.99
CA MET A 45 -10.82 -3.80 2.99
C MET A 45 -11.91 -4.71 3.54
N LYS A 46 -12.98 -4.87 2.77
CA LYS A 46 -14.04 -5.83 3.10
C LYS A 46 -13.51 -7.24 2.91
N GLY A 47 -13.83 -8.14 3.84
CA GLY A 47 -13.40 -9.53 3.76
C GLY A 47 -11.95 -9.79 4.14
N ALA A 48 -11.22 -8.77 4.57
CA ALA A 48 -9.83 -8.88 5.00
C ALA A 48 -9.65 -8.06 6.29
N PRO A 49 -10.11 -8.55 7.43
CA PRO A 49 -10.03 -7.81 8.70
C PRO A 49 -8.61 -7.33 9.01
N GLY A 50 -8.50 -6.07 9.41
CA GLY A 50 -7.20 -5.48 9.76
C GLY A 50 -6.37 -5.02 8.58
N ILE A 51 -6.83 -5.24 7.36
CA ILE A 51 -6.09 -4.85 6.15
C ILE A 51 -6.70 -3.57 5.57
N TRP A 52 -5.83 -2.63 5.25
CA TRP A 52 -6.17 -1.37 4.62
C TRP A 52 -5.65 -1.32 3.19
N GLU A 53 -6.29 -0.51 2.38
CA GLU A 53 -5.90 -0.25 1.00
C GLU A 53 -5.56 1.23 0.84
N ALA A 54 -4.53 1.54 0.05
CA ALA A 54 -4.20 2.90 -0.35
C ALA A 54 -4.01 2.97 -1.86
N ARG A 55 -4.46 4.09 -2.44
CA ARG A 55 -4.34 4.31 -3.89
C ARG A 55 -2.94 4.79 -4.25
N ILE A 56 -2.34 4.16 -5.26
CA ILE A 56 -1.11 4.64 -5.89
C ILE A 56 -1.48 5.56 -7.07
N ASP A 57 -2.30 5.05 -7.97
CA ASP A 57 -2.92 5.81 -9.06
C ASP A 57 -4.23 5.12 -9.43
N ILE A 58 -4.79 5.42 -10.60
CA ILE A 58 -6.08 4.86 -11.01
C ILE A 58 -6.05 3.34 -11.12
N SER A 59 -4.90 2.74 -11.45
CA SER A 59 -4.77 1.31 -11.71
C SER A 59 -4.05 0.53 -10.61
N TYR A 60 -3.28 1.18 -9.77
CA TYR A 60 -2.42 0.52 -8.78
C TYR A 60 -2.84 0.84 -7.36
N ARG A 61 -2.71 -0.18 -6.49
CA ARG A 61 -3.04 -0.08 -5.06
C ARG A 61 -1.95 -0.75 -4.25
N LEU A 62 -1.81 -0.34 -2.99
CA LEU A 62 -1.04 -1.09 -2.01
C LEU A 62 -1.94 -1.44 -0.83
N THR A 63 -1.55 -2.48 -0.10
CA THR A 63 -2.24 -2.86 1.13
C THR A 63 -1.28 -2.79 2.29
N PHE A 64 -1.84 -2.54 3.47
CA PHE A 64 -1.04 -2.42 4.67
C PHE A 64 -1.88 -2.74 5.89
N GLU A 65 -1.20 -3.00 6.99
CA GLU A 65 -1.83 -3.11 8.31
C GLU A 65 -1.14 -2.16 9.27
N ILE A 66 -1.86 -1.76 10.30
CA ILE A 66 -1.34 -0.84 11.32
C ILE A 66 -1.22 -1.63 12.62
N ILE A 67 0.01 -1.73 13.14
CA ILE A 67 0.29 -2.40 14.41
C ILE A 67 1.03 -1.40 15.28
N GLY A 68 0.37 -0.93 16.33
CA GLY A 68 0.93 0.12 17.18
C GLY A 68 1.15 1.41 16.39
N ASP A 69 2.39 1.89 16.34
CA ASP A 69 2.78 3.09 15.60
C ASP A 69 3.45 2.77 14.26
N THR A 70 3.32 1.54 13.80
CA THR A 70 4.01 1.05 12.60
C THR A 70 3.01 0.62 11.55
N ILE A 71 3.25 1.03 10.31
CA ILE A 71 2.53 0.58 9.13
C ILE A 71 3.37 -0.51 8.48
N PHE A 72 2.75 -1.69 8.29
CA PHE A 72 3.39 -2.83 7.61
C PHE A 72 2.81 -2.96 6.22
N LEU A 73 3.63 -2.69 5.21
CA LEU A 73 3.24 -2.80 3.80
C LEU A 73 3.18 -4.28 3.41
N ARG A 74 2.06 -4.71 2.81
CA ARG A 74 1.81 -6.13 2.53
C ARG A 74 2.06 -6.50 1.08
N VAL A 75 1.36 -5.86 0.16
CA VAL A 75 1.52 -6.08 -1.29
C VAL A 75 1.25 -4.78 -2.02
N VAL A 76 1.73 -4.70 -3.26
CA VAL A 76 1.43 -3.60 -4.18
C VAL A 76 1.30 -4.17 -5.58
N GLY A 77 0.36 -3.66 -6.34
CA GLY A 77 0.15 -4.14 -7.70
C GLY A 77 -1.09 -3.53 -8.33
N ASN A 78 -1.48 -4.11 -9.45
CA ASN A 78 -2.71 -3.74 -10.13
C ASN A 78 -3.91 -3.97 -9.20
N HIS A 79 -4.92 -3.11 -9.31
CA HIS A 79 -6.12 -3.15 -8.47
C HIS A 79 -6.74 -4.56 -8.36
N ASP A 80 -6.90 -5.25 -9.49
CA ASP A 80 -7.54 -6.56 -9.47
C ASP A 80 -6.68 -7.62 -8.77
N GLU A 81 -5.37 -7.58 -8.96
CA GLU A 81 -4.45 -8.51 -8.31
C GLU A 81 -4.44 -8.33 -6.81
N VAL A 82 -4.41 -7.06 -6.37
CA VAL A 82 -4.37 -6.72 -4.94
C VAL A 82 -5.66 -7.12 -4.25
N LEU A 83 -6.81 -6.97 -4.92
CA LEU A 83 -8.10 -7.38 -4.34
C LEU A 83 -8.18 -8.90 -4.12
N LYS A 84 -7.51 -9.69 -4.94
CA LYS A 84 -7.51 -11.15 -4.80
C LYS A 84 -6.64 -11.62 -3.64
N ASN A 85 -5.50 -10.97 -3.44
CA ASN A 85 -4.49 -11.40 -2.45
C ASN A 85 -3.95 -10.18 -1.70
N PRO A 86 -4.79 -9.54 -0.89
CA PRO A 86 -4.36 -8.36 -0.16
C PRO A 86 -3.39 -8.69 0.97
#